data_ebefb82e4a7e904d7b5d0f89ecbf0a83
#
_entry.id   ebefb82e4a7e904d7b5d0f89ecbf0a83
#
_cell.length_a   1.000
_cell.length_b   1.000
_cell.length_c   1.000
_cell.angle_alpha   90.00
_cell.angle_beta   90.00
_cell.angle_gamma   90.00
#
_symmetry.space_group_name_H-M   'P 1'
#
loop_
_entity.id
_entity.type
_entity.pdbx_description
1 polymer ?
#
loop_
_entity_poly.entity_id
_entity_poly.type
_entity_poly.pdbx_seq_one_letter_code
_entity_poly.pdbx_strand_id
1 'polypeptide(L)' 'EISSDIPKVTIIGFDRMLVENYKCILEYQDFFIRIKMKSGIVNINGFELVMKEMTKDDLIITGNIESVDYEKNVM' A
#
# COMPACT_ATOMS: atom_id res chain seq x y z
N GLU A 1 19.83 14.94 1.21
CA GLU A 1 18.63 15.18 1.95
C GLU A 1 17.52 14.21 1.59
N ILE A 2 16.78 13.79 2.58
CA ILE A 2 15.72 12.81 2.38
C ILE A 2 14.39 13.52 2.32
N SER A 3 13.69 13.32 1.23
CA SER A 3 12.35 13.87 1.08
C SER A 3 11.38 13.09 1.96
N SER A 4 10.55 13.80 2.70
CA SER A 4 9.56 13.17 3.56
C SER A 4 8.40 12.57 2.78
N ASP A 5 8.33 12.80 1.47
CA ASP A 5 7.24 12.26 0.67
C ASP A 5 7.66 11.08 -0.21
N ILE A 6 8.80 10.47 0.09
CA ILE A 6 9.23 9.26 -0.62
C ILE A 6 8.27 8.13 -0.27
N PRO A 7 7.66 7.49 -1.27
CA PRO A 7 6.78 6.36 -1.00
C PRO A 7 7.57 5.18 -0.43
N LYS A 8 7.01 4.54 0.56
CA LYS A 8 7.69 3.40 1.18
C LYS A 8 6.68 2.33 1.53
N VAL A 9 7.02 1.09 1.21
CA VAL A 9 6.21 -0.08 1.54
C VAL A 9 7.08 -1.04 2.32
N THR A 10 6.62 -1.40 3.50
CA THR A 10 7.34 -2.35 4.37
C THR A 10 6.43 -3.54 4.63
N ILE A 11 6.94 -4.74 4.37
CA ILE A 11 6.20 -5.96 4.61
C ILE A 11 6.77 -6.63 5.86
N ILE A 12 5.89 -6.93 6.81
CA ILE A 12 6.28 -7.53 8.06
C ILE A 12 5.63 -8.90 8.15
N GLY A 13 6.45 -9.95 8.13
CA GLY A 13 5.92 -11.30 8.02
C GLY A 13 5.18 -11.48 6.72
N PHE A 14 4.06 -12.20 6.77
CA PHE A 14 3.22 -12.41 5.60
C PHE A 14 1.83 -11.82 5.81
N ASP A 15 1.60 -11.15 6.93
CA ASP A 15 0.26 -10.73 7.32
C ASP A 15 0.15 -9.26 7.67
N ARG A 16 1.18 -8.47 7.42
CA ARG A 16 1.12 -7.04 7.76
C ARG A 16 1.94 -6.23 6.79
N MET A 17 1.44 -5.05 6.47
CA MET A 17 2.13 -4.15 5.57
C MET A 17 1.94 -2.72 6.04
N LEU A 18 3.03 -1.97 6.05
CA LEU A 18 3.02 -0.54 6.33
C LEU A 18 3.26 0.18 5.01
N VAL A 19 2.35 1.07 4.65
CA VAL A 19 2.48 1.89 3.44
C VAL A 19 2.62 3.34 3.88
N GLU A 20 3.73 3.95 3.53
CA GLU A 20 4.03 5.32 3.96
C GLU A 20 4.02 6.27 2.77
N ASN A 21 3.47 7.45 3.01
CA ASN A 21 3.40 8.53 2.03
C ASN A 21 2.55 8.16 0.82
N TYR A 22 1.40 7.57 1.07
CA TYR A 22 0.44 7.29 0.01
C TYR A 22 -0.31 8.58 -0.36
N LYS A 23 -0.94 8.59 -1.52
CA LYS A 23 -1.72 9.73 -1.98
C LYS A 23 -3.21 9.49 -1.82
N CYS A 24 -3.71 8.39 -2.32
CA CYS A 24 -5.12 8.05 -2.14
C CYS A 24 -5.33 6.56 -2.38
N ILE A 25 -6.48 6.09 -1.94
CA ILE A 25 -6.89 4.70 -2.16
C ILE A 25 -7.71 4.67 -3.44
N LEU A 26 -7.27 3.87 -4.40
CA LEU A 26 -7.98 3.75 -5.67
C LEU A 26 -9.04 2.67 -5.62
N GLU A 27 -8.75 1.58 -4.91
CA GLU A 27 -9.70 0.47 -4.79
C GLU A 27 -9.42 -0.29 -3.50
N TYR A 28 -10.49 -0.74 -2.85
CA TYR A 28 -10.35 -1.50 -1.61
C TYR A 28 -11.39 -2.61 -1.60
N GLN A 29 -10.90 -3.85 -1.68
CA GLN A 29 -11.69 -5.06 -1.54
C GLN A 29 -10.94 -5.95 -0.55
N ASP A 30 -11.61 -6.95 0.01
CA ASP A 30 -10.92 -7.83 0.96
C ASP A 30 -9.91 -8.75 0.27
N PHE A 31 -9.88 -8.79 -1.04
CA PHE A 31 -8.91 -9.60 -1.78
C PHE A 31 -7.96 -8.73 -2.63
N PHE A 32 -8.17 -7.43 -2.66
CA PHE A 32 -7.39 -6.56 -3.54
C PHE A 32 -7.45 -5.12 -3.05
N ILE A 33 -6.28 -4.49 -2.93
CA ILE A 33 -6.19 -3.08 -2.56
C ILE A 33 -5.27 -2.40 -3.54
N ARG A 34 -5.70 -1.25 -4.02
CA ARG A 34 -4.94 -0.48 -4.99
C ARG A 34 -4.74 0.91 -4.44
N ILE A 35 -3.47 1.32 -4.33
CA ILE A 35 -3.09 2.55 -3.64
C ILE A 35 -2.26 3.41 -4.56
N LYS A 36 -2.64 4.66 -4.71
CA LYS A 36 -1.85 5.60 -5.48
C LYS A 36 -0.75 6.18 -4.61
N MET A 37 0.46 6.14 -5.12
CA MET A 37 1.64 6.73 -4.50
C MET A 37 2.11 7.90 -5.37
N LYS A 38 3.16 8.58 -4.92
CA LYS A 38 3.66 9.74 -5.65
C LYS A 38 4.09 9.40 -7.07
N SER A 39 4.79 8.29 -7.23
CA SER A 39 5.41 7.95 -8.52
C SER A 39 4.82 6.70 -9.14
N GLY A 40 3.67 6.25 -8.67
CA GLY A 40 3.10 5.04 -9.22
C GLY A 40 1.96 4.53 -8.38
N ILE A 41 1.68 3.25 -8.57
CA ILE A 41 0.56 2.59 -7.92
C ILE A 41 1.06 1.29 -7.32
N VAL A 42 0.59 0.98 -6.12
CA VAL A 42 0.87 -0.29 -5.45
C VAL A 42 -0.41 -1.11 -5.46
N ASN A 43 -0.31 -2.35 -5.93
CA ASN A 43 -1.44 -3.28 -5.94
C ASN A 43 -1.12 -4.42 -4.97
N ILE A 44 -2.05 -4.69 -4.07
CA ILE A 44 -1.89 -5.72 -3.05
C ILE A 44 -2.96 -6.77 -3.26
N ASN A 45 -2.56 -8.02 -3.41
CA ASN A 45 -3.47 -9.14 -3.62
C ASN A 45 -3.36 -10.10 -2.44
N GLY A 46 -4.49 -10.65 -2.02
CA GLY A 46 -4.50 -11.59 -0.93
C GLY A 46 -5.89 -11.98 -0.52
N PHE A 47 -6.05 -12.30 0.76
CA PHE A 47 -7.33 -12.70 1.32
C PHE A 47 -7.55 -12.01 2.65
N GLU A 48 -8.80 -11.64 2.91
CA GLU A 48 -9.18 -11.03 4.17
C GLU A 48 -8.31 -9.82 4.50
N LEU A 49 -8.03 -9.02 3.48
CA LEU A 49 -7.24 -7.81 3.65
C LEU A 49 -8.06 -6.77 4.36
N VAL A 50 -7.46 -6.14 5.36
CA VAL A 50 -8.11 -5.11 6.15
C VAL A 50 -7.20 -3.90 6.25
N MET A 51 -7.75 -2.74 6.03
CA MET A 51 -7.05 -1.49 6.27
C MET A 51 -7.19 -1.18 7.75
N LYS A 52 -6.20 -1.61 8.53
CA LYS A 52 -6.28 -1.59 9.99
C LYS A 52 -6.20 -0.19 10.56
N GLU A 53 -5.32 0.62 10.00
CA GLU A 53 -5.16 2.02 10.40
C GLU A 53 -4.90 2.87 9.19
N MET A 54 -5.40 4.09 9.25
CA MET A 54 -5.21 5.04 8.19
C MET A 54 -4.99 6.40 8.80
N THR A 55 -3.88 7.01 8.48
CA THR A 55 -3.65 8.40 8.82
C THR A 55 -3.63 9.20 7.53
N LYS A 56 -3.31 10.47 7.63
CA LYS A 56 -3.23 11.32 6.46
C LYS A 56 -2.20 10.78 5.44
N ASP A 57 -1.10 10.23 5.93
CA ASP A 57 0.02 9.87 5.08
C ASP A 57 0.32 8.38 5.06
N ASP A 58 -0.15 7.61 6.03
CA ASP A 58 0.29 6.24 6.22
C ASP A 58 -0.89 5.29 6.40
N LEU A 59 -0.67 4.03 6.00
CA LEU A 59 -1.67 2.98 6.13
C LEU A 59 -1.03 1.75 6.74
N ILE A 60 -1.80 1.04 7.56
CA ILE A 60 -1.43 -0.31 8.00
C ILE A 60 -2.48 -1.27 7.47
N ILE A 61 -2.01 -2.26 6.73
CA ILE A 61 -2.86 -3.27 6.11
C ILE A 61 -2.51 -4.61 6.75
N THR A 62 -3.53 -5.36 7.15
CA THR A 62 -3.35 -6.70 7.67
C THR A 62 -4.14 -7.68 6.83
N GLY A 63 -3.84 -8.96 6.98
CA GLY A 63 -4.52 -10.02 6.27
C GLY A 63 -3.51 -10.97 5.67
N ASN A 64 -3.99 -11.86 4.83
CA ASN A 64 -3.12 -12.82 4.16
C ASN A 64 -2.65 -12.19 2.85
N ILE A 65 -1.44 -11.64 2.87
CA ILE A 65 -0.88 -10.94 1.72
C ILE A 65 -0.18 -11.95 0.83
N GLU A 66 -0.65 -12.07 -0.41
CA GLU A 66 -0.09 -13.04 -1.34
C GLU A 66 0.88 -12.43 -2.32
N SER A 67 0.59 -11.26 -2.83
CA SER A 67 1.50 -10.61 -3.75
C SER A 67 1.34 -9.10 -3.69
N VAL A 68 2.40 -8.42 -4.05
CA VAL A 68 2.43 -6.97 -4.12
C VAL A 68 3.04 -6.60 -5.46
N ASP A 69 2.33 -5.82 -6.24
CA ASP A 69 2.75 -5.38 -7.56
C ASP A 69 2.88 -3.87 -7.60
N TYR A 70 3.59 -3.42 -8.56
CA TYR A 70 4.01 -2.05 -8.68
C TYR A 70 3.78 -1.55 -10.08
N GLU A 71 3.13 -0.43 -10.21
CA GLU A 71 2.99 0.24 -11.51
C GLU A 71 3.67 1.59 -11.40
N LYS A 72 4.72 1.79 -12.17
CA LYS A 72 5.37 3.10 -12.21
C LYS A 72 4.60 4.02 -13.12
N ASN A 73 4.58 5.29 -12.77
CA ASN A 73 4.08 6.29 -13.70
C ASN A 73 5.03 6.38 -14.87
N VAL A 74 4.48 6.29 -16.07
CA VAL A 74 5.23 6.42 -17.30
C VAL A 74 4.73 7.67 -17.99
N MET A 75 5.60 8.63 -18.09
CA MET A 75 5.23 9.91 -18.69
C MET A 75 6.11 10.22 -19.88
#